data_ac5432f11e0eafd24a463b1fb5cbcab8
#
_entry.id   ac5432f11e0eafd24a463b1fb5cbcab8
#
_cell.length_a   1.000
_cell.length_b   1.000
_cell.length_c   1.000
_cell.angle_alpha   90.00
_cell.angle_beta   90.00
_cell.angle_gamma   90.00
#
_symmetry.space_group_name_H-M   'P 1'
#
loop_
_entity.id
_entity.type
_entity.pdbx_description
1 polymer ?
#
loop_
_entity_poly.entity_id
_entity_poly.type
_entity_poly.pdbx_seq_one_letter_code
_entity_poly.pdbx_strand_id
1 'polypeptide(L)'
;GILVKLSSPGSIFYIQKRVGRNYREFGCIKFRTMYKNADDLLPNLLEKYPLMRKEFEKDFKLRKDPRITKLGRFLRRSSLDELPQFFNVLKGEMSVVGPRPIVNNEISRYSLFMEEVISVRPGLTGLWQVSGRNNLSYKKRVELDLAYARNRNFILDLEIIILTLGVLIFPMDRGAYWINNLIRLTIKEKPNSHASWSLKLIFRIFFTEPTLAT
;
A
#
# COMPACT_ATOMS: atom_id res chain seq x y z
N GLY A 1 -16.34 12.49 -4.03
CA GLY A 1 -16.63 12.48 -5.50
C GLY A 1 -16.75 13.89 -6.06
N ILE A 2 -17.64 14.73 -5.50
CA ILE A 2 -17.94 16.09 -6.01
C ILE A 2 -16.69 16.95 -6.09
N LEU A 3 -15.87 17.03 -5.04
CA LEU A 3 -14.61 17.77 -5.01
C LEU A 3 -13.63 17.32 -6.11
N VAL A 4 -13.57 16.02 -6.42
CA VAL A 4 -12.74 15.51 -7.52
C VAL A 4 -13.23 16.04 -8.87
N LYS A 5 -14.54 16.08 -9.09
CA LYS A 5 -15.14 16.62 -10.31
C LYS A 5 -14.87 18.12 -10.48
N LEU A 6 -14.91 18.85 -9.36
CA LEU A 6 -14.64 20.30 -9.35
C LEU A 6 -13.15 20.62 -9.51
N SER A 7 -12.24 19.74 -9.07
CA SER A 7 -10.79 19.97 -9.14
C SER A 7 -10.20 19.92 -10.54
N SER A 8 -10.82 19.16 -11.44
CA SER A 8 -10.44 19.06 -12.85
C SER A 8 -11.55 18.36 -13.67
N PRO A 9 -11.70 18.68 -14.97
CA PRO A 9 -12.68 18.03 -15.84
C PRO A 9 -12.39 16.53 -16.02
N GLY A 10 -13.43 15.70 -16.15
CA GLY A 10 -13.34 14.26 -16.42
C GLY A 10 -14.04 13.37 -15.39
N SER A 11 -13.77 12.05 -15.41
CA SER A 11 -14.36 11.06 -14.51
C SER A 11 -13.96 11.29 -13.06
N ILE A 12 -14.83 10.97 -12.11
CA ILE A 12 -14.54 10.97 -10.66
C ILE A 12 -13.57 9.83 -10.33
N PHE A 13 -13.77 8.69 -10.98
CA PHE A 13 -12.98 7.48 -10.76
C PHE A 13 -11.92 7.32 -11.85
N TYR A 14 -10.80 6.73 -11.45
CA TYR A 14 -9.76 6.19 -12.28
C TYR A 14 -9.70 4.69 -12.04
N ILE A 15 -9.72 3.91 -13.11
CA ILE A 15 -9.68 2.46 -13.07
C ILE A 15 -8.36 2.01 -13.70
N GLN A 16 -7.55 1.30 -12.93
CA GLN A 16 -6.27 0.77 -13.39
C GLN A 16 -6.30 -0.75 -13.41
N LYS A 17 -5.94 -1.35 -14.54
CA LYS A 17 -5.75 -2.80 -14.61
C LYS A 17 -4.66 -3.25 -13.64
N ARG A 18 -4.97 -4.26 -12.85
CA ARG A 18 -4.08 -4.87 -11.85
C ARG A 18 -4.18 -6.38 -11.92
N VAL A 19 -3.11 -7.04 -11.51
CA VAL A 19 -3.07 -8.49 -11.34
C VAL A 19 -3.62 -8.83 -9.98
N GLY A 20 -4.63 -9.68 -9.97
CA GLY A 20 -5.26 -10.23 -8.78
C GLY A 20 -4.87 -11.69 -8.55
N ARG A 21 -5.68 -12.38 -7.73
CA ARG A 21 -5.45 -13.79 -7.40
C ARG A 21 -5.41 -14.67 -8.66
N ASN A 22 -4.42 -15.58 -8.72
CA ASN A 22 -4.23 -16.52 -9.81
C ASN A 22 -4.17 -15.85 -11.19
N TYR A 23 -3.44 -14.72 -11.31
CA TYR A 23 -3.28 -13.91 -12.53
C TYR A 23 -4.58 -13.31 -13.09
N ARG A 24 -5.70 -13.38 -12.40
CA ARG A 24 -6.94 -12.74 -12.87
C ARG A 24 -6.81 -11.24 -12.82
N GLU A 25 -6.83 -10.60 -13.98
CA GLU A 25 -6.84 -9.14 -14.06
C GLU A 25 -8.16 -8.58 -13.57
N PHE A 26 -8.10 -7.44 -12.89
CA PHE A 26 -9.26 -6.68 -12.47
C PHE A 26 -9.02 -5.18 -12.57
N GLY A 27 -10.09 -4.40 -12.59
CA GLY A 27 -10.04 -2.95 -12.61
C GLY A 27 -9.99 -2.39 -11.19
N CYS A 28 -8.80 -2.03 -10.70
CA CYS A 28 -8.61 -1.39 -9.39
C CYS A 28 -9.17 0.04 -9.42
N ILE A 29 -10.20 0.31 -8.64
CA ILE A 29 -10.96 1.57 -8.64
C ILE A 29 -10.36 2.55 -7.64
N LYS A 30 -10.06 3.79 -8.08
CA LYS A 30 -9.54 4.87 -7.23
C LYS A 30 -10.26 6.17 -7.54
N PHE A 31 -10.23 7.13 -6.63
CA PHE A 31 -10.53 8.50 -7.02
C PHE A 31 -9.43 9.03 -7.93
N ARG A 32 -9.83 9.77 -8.96
CA ARG A 32 -8.89 10.43 -9.85
C ARG A 32 -8.13 11.52 -9.09
N THR A 33 -6.81 11.44 -9.10
CA THR A 33 -5.89 12.37 -8.43
C THR A 33 -5.04 13.17 -9.41
N MET A 34 -5.07 12.81 -10.71
CA MET A 34 -4.32 13.45 -11.78
C MET A 34 -5.26 14.16 -12.77
N TYR A 35 -4.70 15.06 -13.55
CA TYR A 35 -5.41 15.68 -14.69
C TYR A 35 -5.79 14.61 -15.73
N LYS A 36 -6.81 14.90 -16.56
CA LYS A 36 -7.37 13.94 -17.53
C LYS A 36 -6.34 13.40 -18.53
N ASN A 37 -5.39 14.24 -18.93
CA ASN A 37 -4.34 13.93 -19.92
C ASN A 37 -3.00 13.58 -19.26
N ALA A 38 -3.00 13.07 -18.03
CA ALA A 38 -1.78 12.80 -17.27
C ALA A 38 -0.88 11.75 -17.94
N ASP A 39 -1.47 10.75 -18.61
CA ASP A 39 -0.72 9.69 -19.27
C ASP A 39 -0.03 10.23 -20.56
N ASP A 40 -0.69 11.11 -21.29
CA ASP A 40 -0.12 11.77 -22.49
C ASP A 40 1.01 12.75 -22.13
N LEU A 41 0.94 13.34 -20.95
CA LEU A 41 1.96 14.28 -20.48
C LEU A 41 3.25 13.59 -19.99
N LEU A 42 3.18 12.32 -19.60
CA LEU A 42 4.33 11.63 -19.00
C LEU A 42 5.52 11.51 -19.95
N PRO A 43 5.39 11.05 -21.21
CA PRO A 43 6.52 10.94 -22.13
C PRO A 43 7.26 12.26 -22.31
N ASN A 44 6.52 13.33 -22.56
CA ASN A 44 7.07 14.68 -22.74
C ASN A 44 7.81 15.20 -21.47
N LEU A 45 7.28 14.89 -20.30
CA LEU A 45 7.94 15.23 -19.02
C LEU A 45 9.25 14.47 -18.84
N LEU A 46 9.27 13.18 -19.15
CA LEU A 46 10.45 12.35 -19.01
C LEU A 46 11.53 12.69 -20.04
N GLU A 47 11.13 13.13 -21.24
CA GLU A 47 12.05 13.62 -22.26
C GLU A 47 12.67 14.96 -21.86
N LYS A 48 11.85 15.91 -21.39
CA LYS A 48 12.27 17.26 -21.02
C LYS A 48 13.13 17.31 -19.76
N TYR A 49 12.90 16.38 -18.79
CA TYR A 49 13.56 16.40 -17.48
C TYR A 49 14.29 15.09 -17.18
N PRO A 50 15.59 14.94 -17.52
CA PRO A 50 16.38 13.71 -17.34
C PRO A 50 16.40 13.19 -15.90
N LEU A 51 16.37 14.06 -14.89
CA LEU A 51 16.32 13.67 -13.48
C LEU A 51 14.99 12.98 -13.13
N MET A 52 13.86 13.48 -13.66
CA MET A 52 12.55 12.84 -13.48
C MET A 52 12.51 11.48 -14.18
N ARG A 53 13.15 11.35 -15.34
CA ARG A 53 13.27 10.08 -16.06
C ARG A 53 13.99 9.03 -15.21
N LYS A 54 15.16 9.35 -14.65
CA LYS A 54 15.91 8.44 -13.77
C LYS A 54 15.10 8.03 -12.53
N GLU A 55 14.39 8.99 -11.93
CA GLU A 55 13.51 8.73 -10.79
C GLU A 55 12.37 7.78 -11.18
N PHE A 56 11.73 8.01 -12.32
CA PHE A 56 10.61 7.21 -12.80
C PHE A 56 11.04 5.78 -13.20
N GLU A 57 12.18 5.63 -13.86
CA GLU A 57 12.74 4.31 -14.25
C GLU A 57 13.04 3.44 -13.02
N LYS A 58 13.46 4.07 -11.90
CA LYS A 58 13.75 3.37 -10.66
C LYS A 58 12.51 2.87 -9.93
N ASP A 59 11.50 3.74 -9.74
CA ASP A 59 10.39 3.49 -8.82
C ASP A 59 9.01 3.54 -9.49
N PHE A 60 8.92 3.81 -10.80
CA PHE A 60 7.69 4.09 -11.54
C PHE A 60 6.83 5.20 -10.90
N LYS A 61 7.47 6.10 -10.17
CA LYS A 61 6.84 7.22 -9.47
C LYS A 61 7.72 8.44 -9.51
N LEU A 62 7.09 9.62 -9.48
CA LEU A 62 7.75 10.89 -9.30
C LEU A 62 7.38 11.47 -7.93
N ARG A 63 8.37 11.90 -7.15
CA ARG A 63 8.15 12.53 -5.82
C ARG A 63 7.36 13.84 -5.94
N LYS A 64 7.70 14.64 -6.94
CA LYS A 64 7.00 15.89 -7.27
C LYS A 64 6.39 15.78 -8.66
N ASP A 65 5.31 15.00 -8.79
CA ASP A 65 4.63 14.79 -10.05
C ASP A 65 3.70 15.97 -10.40
N PRO A 66 4.00 16.76 -11.45
CA PRO A 66 3.20 17.92 -11.84
C PRO A 66 1.82 17.55 -12.37
N ARG A 67 1.60 16.30 -12.75
CA ARG A 67 0.33 15.78 -13.25
C ARG A 67 -0.73 15.62 -12.15
N ILE A 68 -0.31 15.67 -10.88
CA ILE A 68 -1.19 15.49 -9.72
C ILE A 68 -1.84 16.83 -9.36
N THR A 69 -3.18 16.85 -9.28
CA THR A 69 -3.94 18.04 -8.86
C THR A 69 -3.66 18.40 -7.40
N LYS A 70 -3.99 19.63 -6.96
CA LYS A 70 -3.86 20.03 -5.55
C LYS A 70 -4.68 19.12 -4.62
N LEU A 71 -5.94 18.84 -4.99
CA LEU A 71 -6.80 17.91 -4.26
C LEU A 71 -6.23 16.49 -4.33
N GLY A 72 -5.72 16.06 -5.49
CA GLY A 72 -5.12 14.74 -5.67
C GLY A 72 -3.92 14.50 -4.73
N ARG A 73 -3.11 15.52 -4.48
CA ARG A 73 -2.02 15.43 -3.49
C ARG A 73 -2.55 15.17 -2.08
N PHE A 74 -3.59 15.88 -1.68
CA PHE A 74 -4.25 15.65 -0.39
C PHE A 74 -4.79 14.23 -0.29
N LEU A 75 -5.56 13.77 -1.30
CA LEU A 75 -6.15 12.43 -1.32
C LEU A 75 -5.07 11.34 -1.23
N ARG A 76 -3.96 11.46 -1.98
CA ARG A 76 -2.85 10.49 -1.93
C ARG A 76 -2.11 10.49 -0.58
N ARG A 77 -1.94 11.64 0.05
CA ARG A 77 -1.30 11.73 1.37
C ARG A 77 -2.15 11.10 2.47
N SER A 78 -3.46 11.28 2.40
CA SER A 78 -4.43 10.69 3.34
C SER A 78 -4.87 9.28 2.96
N SER A 79 -4.41 8.73 1.81
CA SER A 79 -4.87 7.45 1.24
C SER A 79 -6.38 7.37 0.96
N LEU A 80 -7.09 8.52 0.98
CA LEU A 80 -8.52 8.58 0.67
C LEU A 80 -8.82 8.30 -0.81
N ASP A 81 -7.83 8.44 -1.69
CA ASP A 81 -7.96 8.07 -3.10
C ASP A 81 -8.21 6.57 -3.30
N GLU A 82 -7.87 5.73 -2.34
CA GLU A 82 -8.05 4.29 -2.40
C GLU A 82 -9.40 3.79 -1.84
N LEU A 83 -10.21 4.67 -1.20
CA LEU A 83 -11.53 4.29 -0.67
C LEU A 83 -12.44 3.57 -1.69
N PRO A 84 -12.49 3.94 -2.99
CA PRO A 84 -13.31 3.23 -3.95
C PRO A 84 -12.92 1.76 -4.16
N GLN A 85 -11.73 1.34 -3.74
CA GLN A 85 -11.33 -0.08 -3.80
C GLN A 85 -12.18 -0.98 -2.90
N PHE A 86 -12.95 -0.43 -1.93
CA PHE A 86 -13.93 -1.20 -1.20
C PHE A 86 -14.99 -1.85 -2.14
N PHE A 87 -15.29 -1.24 -3.29
CA PHE A 87 -16.11 -1.88 -4.31
C PHE A 87 -15.44 -3.13 -4.90
N ASN A 88 -14.10 -3.11 -5.06
CA ASN A 88 -13.36 -4.31 -5.48
C ASN A 88 -13.39 -5.40 -4.39
N VAL A 89 -13.35 -5.01 -3.11
CA VAL A 89 -13.51 -5.96 -1.98
C VAL A 89 -14.89 -6.61 -2.00
N LEU A 90 -15.95 -5.82 -2.15
CA LEU A 90 -17.33 -6.32 -2.23
C LEU A 90 -17.55 -7.25 -3.43
N LYS A 91 -16.90 -6.98 -4.57
CA LYS A 91 -16.91 -7.86 -5.75
C LYS A 91 -16.06 -9.12 -5.57
N GLY A 92 -15.29 -9.26 -4.49
CA GLY A 92 -14.40 -10.40 -4.26
C GLY A 92 -13.10 -10.39 -5.09
N GLU A 93 -12.81 -9.27 -5.78
CA GLU A 93 -11.57 -9.07 -6.53
C GLU A 93 -10.39 -8.78 -5.61
N MET A 94 -10.65 -8.13 -4.47
CA MET A 94 -9.69 -7.78 -3.42
C MET A 94 -10.14 -8.30 -2.04
N SER A 95 -9.21 -8.25 -1.09
CA SER A 95 -9.47 -8.40 0.35
C SER A 95 -9.21 -7.07 1.06
N VAL A 96 -9.65 -6.92 2.30
CA VAL A 96 -9.24 -5.79 3.14
C VAL A 96 -7.73 -5.87 3.41
N VAL A 97 -7.23 -7.04 3.79
CA VAL A 97 -5.81 -7.28 4.03
C VAL A 97 -5.24 -8.23 2.98
N GLY A 98 -4.06 -7.93 2.47
CA GLY A 98 -3.38 -8.76 1.46
C GLY A 98 -2.15 -8.08 0.86
N PRO A 99 -1.43 -8.78 -0.02
CA PRO A 99 -0.39 -8.19 -0.84
C PRO A 99 -0.94 -7.05 -1.69
N ARG A 100 -0.10 -6.07 -2.01
CA ARG A 100 -0.54 -4.97 -2.87
C ARG A 100 -0.90 -5.48 -4.27
N PRO A 101 -2.03 -5.00 -4.88
CA PRO A 101 -2.32 -5.29 -6.27
C PRO A 101 -1.24 -4.69 -7.19
N ILE A 102 -0.55 -5.52 -7.96
CA ILE A 102 0.58 -5.17 -8.82
C ILE A 102 0.12 -4.89 -10.26
N VAL A 103 0.90 -4.13 -11.02
CA VAL A 103 0.73 -3.98 -12.47
C VAL A 103 1.54 -5.03 -13.22
N ASN A 104 1.16 -5.33 -14.46
CA ASN A 104 1.84 -6.34 -15.28
C ASN A 104 3.36 -6.09 -15.38
N ASN A 105 3.79 -4.84 -15.49
CA ASN A 105 5.21 -4.46 -15.57
C ASN A 105 6.00 -4.73 -14.26
N GLU A 106 5.31 -4.98 -13.15
CA GLU A 106 5.94 -5.31 -11.86
C GLU A 106 6.11 -6.83 -11.65
N ILE A 107 5.48 -7.68 -12.47
CA ILE A 107 5.52 -9.15 -12.32
C ILE A 107 6.95 -9.68 -12.29
N SER A 108 7.81 -9.21 -13.19
CA SER A 108 9.22 -9.62 -13.26
C SER A 108 10.01 -9.31 -11.99
N ARG A 109 9.59 -8.30 -11.21
CA ARG A 109 10.27 -7.94 -9.97
C ARG A 109 9.95 -8.88 -8.80
N TYR A 110 8.82 -9.62 -8.86
CA TYR A 110 8.48 -10.65 -7.89
C TYR A 110 9.18 -11.98 -8.19
N SER A 111 9.64 -12.18 -9.46
CA SER A 111 10.42 -13.35 -9.86
C SER A 111 9.78 -14.67 -9.39
N LEU A 112 10.56 -15.55 -8.77
CA LEU A 112 10.13 -16.87 -8.27
C LEU A 112 9.03 -16.81 -7.19
N PHE A 113 8.83 -15.66 -6.54
CA PHE A 113 7.84 -15.51 -5.45
C PHE A 113 6.45 -15.13 -5.96
N MET A 114 6.31 -14.88 -7.26
CA MET A 114 5.06 -14.39 -7.84
C MET A 114 3.90 -15.36 -7.58
N GLU A 115 4.09 -16.65 -7.83
CA GLU A 115 3.05 -17.67 -7.64
C GLU A 115 2.49 -17.70 -6.20
N GLU A 116 3.36 -17.59 -5.21
CA GLU A 116 2.94 -17.58 -3.82
C GLU A 116 2.16 -16.29 -3.48
N VAL A 117 2.65 -15.14 -3.94
CA VAL A 117 2.04 -13.85 -3.64
C VAL A 117 0.65 -13.74 -4.27
N ILE A 118 0.46 -14.20 -5.52
CA ILE A 118 -0.85 -14.16 -6.18
C ILE A 118 -1.79 -15.31 -5.80
N SER A 119 -1.33 -16.29 -5.02
CA SER A 119 -2.22 -17.35 -4.49
C SER A 119 -3.31 -16.78 -3.57
N VAL A 120 -3.09 -15.58 -3.04
CA VAL A 120 -4.03 -14.84 -2.18
C VAL A 120 -4.62 -13.65 -2.92
N ARG A 121 -5.78 -13.15 -2.44
CA ARG A 121 -6.36 -11.92 -2.99
C ARG A 121 -5.51 -10.71 -2.61
N PRO A 122 -5.29 -9.75 -3.52
CA PRO A 122 -4.62 -8.51 -3.17
C PRO A 122 -5.43 -7.73 -2.15
N GLY A 123 -4.74 -6.99 -1.27
CA GLY A 123 -5.34 -6.24 -0.18
C GLY A 123 -5.47 -4.75 -0.44
N LEU A 124 -6.42 -4.12 0.26
CA LEU A 124 -6.52 -2.68 0.40
C LEU A 124 -5.36 -2.16 1.25
N THR A 125 -5.04 -2.88 2.32
CA THR A 125 -3.86 -2.72 3.14
C THR A 125 -3.11 -4.04 3.26
N GLY A 126 -1.90 -4.03 3.80
CA GLY A 126 -1.09 -5.22 3.95
C GLY A 126 0.17 -4.95 4.77
N LEU A 127 0.96 -6.00 4.95
CA LEU A 127 2.09 -5.98 5.86
C LEU A 127 3.11 -4.89 5.53
N TRP A 128 3.49 -4.69 4.26
CA TRP A 128 4.45 -3.65 3.90
C TRP A 128 3.88 -2.22 3.99
N GLN A 129 2.56 -2.04 3.79
CA GLN A 129 1.90 -0.75 3.93
C GLN A 129 1.97 -0.23 5.38
N VAL A 130 1.95 -1.13 6.35
CA VAL A 130 2.09 -0.76 7.77
C VAL A 130 3.54 -0.76 8.26
N SER A 131 4.49 -1.40 7.53
CA SER A 131 5.90 -1.58 7.94
C SER A 131 6.85 -0.47 7.51
N GLY A 132 6.39 0.59 6.86
CA GLY A 132 7.26 1.71 6.43
C GLY A 132 6.91 2.28 5.05
N ARG A 133 5.88 1.73 4.38
CA ARG A 133 5.30 2.31 3.16
C ARG A 133 6.35 2.64 2.09
N ASN A 134 6.42 3.94 1.74
CA ASN A 134 7.29 4.43 0.67
C ASN A 134 8.79 4.42 1.03
N ASN A 135 9.15 4.31 2.32
CA ASN A 135 10.54 4.27 2.77
C ASN A 135 11.18 2.87 2.58
N LEU A 136 10.40 1.84 2.28
CA LEU A 136 10.90 0.50 2.02
C LEU A 136 11.42 0.37 0.58
N SER A 137 12.56 -0.32 0.42
CA SER A 137 13.03 -0.75 -0.89
C SER A 137 12.02 -1.69 -1.54
N TYR A 138 12.01 -1.75 -2.88
CA TYR A 138 11.09 -2.64 -3.60
C TYR A 138 11.28 -4.10 -3.18
N LYS A 139 12.53 -4.56 -3.04
CA LYS A 139 12.86 -5.91 -2.56
C LYS A 139 12.20 -6.20 -1.20
N LYS A 140 12.28 -5.24 -0.26
CA LYS A 140 11.67 -5.40 1.07
C LYS A 140 10.16 -5.48 1.02
N ARG A 141 9.51 -4.77 0.10
CA ARG A 141 8.04 -4.88 -0.12
C ARG A 141 7.67 -6.28 -0.60
N VAL A 142 8.41 -6.84 -1.57
CA VAL A 142 8.19 -8.21 -2.07
C VAL A 142 8.37 -9.24 -0.96
N GLU A 143 9.42 -9.10 -0.13
CA GLU A 143 9.62 -9.98 1.03
C GLU A 143 8.46 -9.95 2.01
N LEU A 144 7.89 -8.77 2.28
CA LEU A 144 6.77 -8.60 3.20
C LEU A 144 5.46 -9.13 2.60
N ASP A 145 5.23 -8.93 1.29
CA ASP A 145 4.07 -9.51 0.60
C ASP A 145 4.13 -11.04 0.62
N LEU A 146 5.31 -11.63 0.41
CA LEU A 146 5.56 -13.06 0.50
C LEU A 146 5.35 -13.57 1.94
N ALA A 147 5.90 -12.86 2.93
CA ALA A 147 5.73 -13.21 4.34
C ALA A 147 4.25 -13.23 4.74
N TYR A 148 3.46 -12.26 4.28
CA TYR A 148 2.02 -12.25 4.48
C TYR A 148 1.34 -13.46 3.81
N ALA A 149 1.63 -13.72 2.54
CA ALA A 149 1.01 -14.81 1.79
C ALA A 149 1.23 -16.18 2.48
N ARG A 150 2.42 -16.41 3.06
CA ARG A 150 2.79 -17.63 3.78
C ARG A 150 2.19 -17.76 5.17
N ASN A 151 2.03 -16.64 5.89
CA ASN A 151 1.66 -16.66 7.32
C ASN A 151 0.26 -16.07 7.57
N ARG A 152 -0.54 -15.83 6.54
CA ARG A 152 -1.86 -15.22 6.67
C ARG A 152 -2.74 -15.99 7.65
N ASN A 153 -3.33 -15.27 8.56
CA ASN A 153 -4.35 -15.76 9.48
C ASN A 153 -5.19 -14.57 9.97
N PHE A 154 -6.32 -14.85 10.59
CA PHE A 154 -7.26 -13.82 11.05
C PHE A 154 -6.63 -12.82 12.04
N ILE A 155 -5.76 -13.31 12.93
CA ILE A 155 -5.10 -12.47 13.94
C ILE A 155 -4.16 -11.46 13.26
N LEU A 156 -3.33 -11.94 12.32
CA LEU A 156 -2.43 -11.08 11.54
C LEU A 156 -3.22 -10.04 10.73
N ASP A 157 -4.36 -10.42 10.16
CA ASP A 157 -5.23 -9.48 9.44
C ASP A 157 -5.76 -8.39 10.38
N LEU A 158 -6.22 -8.76 11.58
CA LEU A 158 -6.70 -7.80 12.57
C LEU A 158 -5.57 -6.85 13.04
N GLU A 159 -4.38 -7.36 13.29
CA GLU A 159 -3.20 -6.55 13.63
C GLU A 159 -2.89 -5.54 12.52
N ILE A 160 -2.86 -5.96 11.25
CA ILE A 160 -2.61 -5.08 10.12
C ILE A 160 -3.69 -4.01 10.00
N ILE A 161 -4.97 -4.34 10.23
CA ILE A 161 -6.07 -3.37 10.21
C ILE A 161 -5.87 -2.30 11.30
N ILE A 162 -5.57 -2.71 12.53
CA ILE A 162 -5.33 -1.79 13.65
C ILE A 162 -4.14 -0.87 13.36
N LEU A 163 -3.04 -1.44 12.88
CA LEU A 163 -1.85 -0.66 12.50
C LEU A 163 -2.15 0.32 11.34
N THR A 164 -3.00 -0.09 10.38
CA THR A 164 -3.43 0.78 9.28
C THR A 164 -4.18 2.00 9.80
N LEU A 165 -5.11 1.82 10.75
CA LEU A 165 -5.82 2.93 11.38
C LEU A 165 -4.85 3.87 12.08
N GLY A 166 -3.87 3.33 12.82
CA GLY A 166 -2.80 4.12 13.44
C GLY A 166 -2.01 4.96 12.43
N VAL A 167 -1.61 4.36 11.31
CA VAL A 167 -0.86 5.05 10.23
C VAL A 167 -1.70 6.12 9.52
N LEU A 168 -3.00 5.92 9.39
CA LEU A 168 -3.91 6.91 8.77
C LEU A 168 -4.17 8.11 9.67
N ILE A 169 -4.29 7.89 10.99
CA ILE A 169 -4.55 8.96 11.97
C ILE A 169 -3.26 9.72 12.29
N PHE A 170 -2.14 9.01 12.41
CA PHE A 170 -0.83 9.57 12.74
C PHE A 170 0.17 9.34 11.60
N PRO A 171 0.11 10.08 10.50
CA PRO A 171 1.02 9.92 9.34
C PRO A 171 2.42 10.44 9.67
N MET A 172 3.11 9.85 10.64
CA MET A 172 4.46 10.23 11.03
C MET A 172 5.47 9.18 10.57
N ASP A 173 6.61 9.64 10.07
CA ASP A 173 7.77 8.81 9.68
C ASP A 173 8.34 7.95 10.85
N ARG A 174 7.95 8.25 12.08
CA ARG A 174 8.35 7.52 13.30
C ARG A 174 7.61 6.19 13.51
N GLY A 175 6.44 6.00 12.90
CA GLY A 175 5.71 4.72 12.98
C GLY A 175 6.51 3.53 12.45
N ALA A 176 7.39 3.75 11.48
CA ALA A 176 8.25 2.72 10.91
C ALA A 176 9.22 2.08 11.93
N TYR A 177 9.69 2.81 12.92
CA TYR A 177 10.63 2.29 13.93
C TYR A 177 9.97 1.31 14.90
N TRP A 178 8.78 1.65 15.38
CA TRP A 178 8.00 0.78 16.29
C TRP A 178 7.50 -0.48 15.59
N ILE A 179 7.04 -0.32 14.35
CA ILE A 179 6.52 -1.41 13.53
C ILE A 179 7.63 -2.37 13.13
N ASN A 180 8.84 -1.89 12.80
CA ASN A 180 9.98 -2.74 12.49
C ASN A 180 10.40 -3.62 13.68
N ASN A 181 10.36 -3.08 14.90
CA ASN A 181 10.63 -3.87 16.10
C ASN A 181 9.52 -4.90 16.36
N LEU A 182 8.27 -4.53 16.11
CA LEU A 182 7.12 -5.41 16.26
C LEU A 182 7.15 -6.57 15.27
N ILE A 183 7.36 -6.28 13.98
CA ILE A 183 7.48 -7.29 12.91
C ILE A 183 8.69 -8.19 13.16
N ARG A 184 9.80 -7.65 13.66
CA ARG A 184 11.00 -8.42 14.01
C ARG A 184 10.74 -9.41 15.14
N LEU A 185 9.89 -9.06 16.09
CA LEU A 185 9.44 -9.95 17.15
C LEU A 185 8.47 -11.02 16.62
N THR A 186 7.52 -10.64 15.77
CA THR A 186 6.50 -11.57 15.21
C THR A 186 7.11 -12.57 14.22
N ILE A 187 8.13 -12.17 13.43
CA ILE A 187 8.78 -13.04 12.45
C ILE A 187 9.87 -13.91 13.09
N LYS A 188 10.48 -13.46 14.20
CA LYS A 188 11.63 -14.14 14.83
C LYS A 188 11.25 -15.22 15.83
N GLU A 189 10.06 -15.14 16.39
CA GLU A 189 9.58 -16.14 17.34
C GLU A 189 8.51 -17.01 16.68
N LYS A 190 8.87 -18.26 16.34
CA LYS A 190 7.92 -19.36 16.26
C LYS A 190 7.55 -19.74 17.70
N PRO A 191 6.37 -19.47 18.19
CA PRO A 191 5.91 -20.06 19.42
C PRO A 191 4.69 -20.95 19.19
N ASN A 192 4.72 -22.09 19.82
CA ASN A 192 3.64 -23.05 19.90
C ASN A 192 2.46 -22.59 20.81
N SER A 193 2.05 -21.33 20.79
CA SER A 193 0.85 -20.90 21.55
C SER A 193 0.20 -19.66 20.96
N HIS A 194 -0.94 -19.87 20.29
CA HIS A 194 -1.61 -18.89 19.44
C HIS A 194 -2.47 -17.81 20.14
N ALA A 195 -2.65 -17.81 21.45
CA ALA A 195 -3.70 -16.97 22.06
C ALA A 195 -3.22 -15.84 22.97
N SER A 196 -1.96 -15.81 23.37
CA SER A 196 -1.51 -14.88 24.44
C SER A 196 -0.85 -13.58 23.93
N TRP A 197 -0.43 -13.53 22.67
CA TRP A 197 0.42 -12.44 22.16
C TRP A 197 -0.35 -11.26 21.59
N SER A 198 -1.48 -11.51 20.96
CA SER A 198 -2.28 -10.47 20.29
C SER A 198 -2.81 -9.42 21.26
N LEU A 199 -3.32 -9.82 22.42
CA LEU A 199 -3.85 -8.91 23.45
C LEU A 199 -2.73 -8.09 24.11
N LYS A 200 -1.56 -8.68 24.36
CA LYS A 200 -0.40 -7.96 24.91
C LYS A 200 0.15 -6.95 23.93
N LEU A 201 0.10 -7.24 22.63
CA LEU A 201 0.55 -6.36 21.57
C LEU A 201 -0.37 -5.14 21.43
N ILE A 202 -1.68 -5.37 21.39
CA ILE A 202 -2.70 -4.30 21.33
C ILE A 202 -2.59 -3.41 22.56
N PHE A 203 -2.46 -3.99 23.76
CA PHE A 203 -2.33 -3.25 25.00
C PHE A 203 -1.05 -2.38 25.04
N ARG A 204 0.07 -2.90 24.54
CA ARG A 204 1.35 -2.19 24.48
C ARG A 204 1.36 -1.03 23.48
N ILE A 205 0.63 -1.16 22.36
CA ILE A 205 0.51 -0.10 21.35
C ILE A 205 -0.34 1.08 21.84
N PHE A 206 -1.41 0.81 22.60
CA PHE A 206 -2.39 1.84 22.99
C PHE A 206 -2.17 2.40 24.39
N PHE A 207 -1.47 1.70 25.29
CA PHE A 207 -1.40 2.05 26.72
C PHE A 207 0.00 2.26 27.29
N THR A 208 1.09 2.10 26.52
CA THR A 208 2.42 2.53 26.98
C THR A 208 2.74 3.91 26.42
N GLU A 209 2.83 4.88 27.30
CA GLU A 209 3.32 6.21 26.98
C GLU A 209 4.72 6.16 26.36
N PRO A 210 5.04 7.07 25.40
CA PRO A 210 6.39 7.18 24.88
C PRO A 210 7.28 7.73 26.01
N THR A 211 8.09 6.88 26.61
CA THR A 211 9.23 7.35 27.41
C THR A 211 10.12 8.18 26.51
N LEU A 212 10.08 9.49 26.72
CA LEU A 212 11.04 10.45 26.21
C LEU A 212 12.42 10.01 26.69
N ALA A 213 13.22 9.45 25.78
CA ALA A 213 14.65 9.35 25.98
C ALA A 213 15.26 10.70 25.57
N THR A 214 15.75 11.42 26.55
CA THR A 214 16.64 12.58 26.45
C THR A 214 17.85 12.34 25.55
#